data_79cf9f78c783541363fc08520276a0ad
#
_entry.id   79cf9f78c783541363fc08520276a0ad
#
_cell.length_a   1.000
_cell.length_b   1.000
_cell.length_c   1.000
_cell.angle_alpha   90.00
_cell.angle_beta   90.00
_cell.angle_gamma   90.00
#
_symmetry.space_group_name_H-M   'P 1'
#
loop_
_entity.id
_entity.type
_entity.pdbx_description
1 polymer ?
#
loop_
_entity_poly.entity_id
_entity_poly.type
_entity_poly.pdbx_seq_one_letter_code
_entity_poly.pdbx_strand_id
1 'polypeptide(L)'
;MFSVVAQTEGTFSIARLKYDGGGDWYNDPSAEVNLLNFVQQNTNIKVDARYQFVEISSEEIFSYPFLFMTGHGNVVFSEDEVERLRLYLENGGFLYIDDDYGLDNAVRREMKKVFPANKFQELPFSYGLYSVFYNFENGPPKTHEHDNNPPRGFGIFIKERLAVYYTYESNPSDGWADAAVHNDSPGKREEALKFGTNIIVWALSQ
;
A
#
# COMPACT_ATOMS: atom_id res chain seq x y z
N MET A 1 -2.64 -30.28 2.67
CA MET A 1 -1.51 -30.20 1.74
C MET A 1 -1.47 -28.77 1.26
N PHE A 2 -0.70 -27.91 1.94
CA PHE A 2 -0.60 -26.52 1.57
C PHE A 2 0.37 -26.40 0.41
N SER A 3 -0.12 -25.90 -0.73
CA SER A 3 0.72 -25.61 -1.88
C SER A 3 1.48 -24.33 -1.56
N VAL A 4 2.71 -24.42 -1.13
CA VAL A 4 3.63 -23.27 -1.11
C VAL A 4 3.83 -22.90 -2.57
N VAL A 5 3.19 -21.83 -3.00
CA VAL A 5 3.45 -21.26 -4.31
C VAL A 5 4.81 -20.59 -4.21
N ALA A 6 5.85 -21.27 -4.68
CA ALA A 6 7.18 -20.70 -4.76
C ALA A 6 7.11 -19.41 -5.60
N GLN A 7 7.53 -18.28 -5.01
CA GLN A 7 7.83 -17.09 -5.78
C GLN A 7 8.87 -17.47 -6.84
N THR A 8 8.64 -17.05 -8.07
CA THR A 8 9.63 -17.20 -9.13
C THR A 8 10.80 -16.30 -8.77
N GLU A 9 12.00 -16.84 -8.55
CA GLU A 9 13.18 -16.06 -8.18
C GLU A 9 13.31 -14.81 -9.07
N GLY A 10 13.40 -13.64 -8.43
CA GLY A 10 13.58 -12.36 -9.10
C GLY A 10 12.31 -11.67 -9.63
N THR A 11 11.11 -12.13 -9.24
CA THR A 11 9.86 -11.40 -9.56
C THR A 11 9.33 -10.65 -8.33
N PHE A 12 8.86 -9.43 -8.55
CA PHE A 12 8.21 -8.61 -7.52
C PHE A 12 6.72 -8.99 -7.40
N SER A 13 6.23 -9.10 -6.18
CA SER A 13 4.81 -9.35 -5.89
C SER A 13 4.33 -8.44 -4.76
N ILE A 14 3.03 -8.19 -4.73
CA ILE A 14 2.32 -7.52 -3.65
C ILE A 14 1.43 -8.55 -2.95
N ALA A 15 1.42 -8.56 -1.63
CA ALA A 15 0.40 -9.28 -0.88
C ALA A 15 -0.52 -8.28 -0.17
N ARG A 16 -1.83 -8.47 -0.36
CA ARG A 16 -2.82 -7.74 0.41
C ARG A 16 -2.83 -8.21 1.85
N LEU A 17 -2.83 -7.27 2.78
CA LEU A 17 -2.84 -7.58 4.20
C LEU A 17 -4.27 -7.87 4.65
N LYS A 18 -4.53 -9.10 5.08
CA LYS A 18 -5.77 -9.48 5.73
C LYS A 18 -5.69 -9.11 7.22
N TYR A 19 -6.62 -8.32 7.68
CA TYR A 19 -6.70 -7.83 9.05
C TYR A 19 -8.09 -8.05 9.65
N ASP A 20 -8.18 -8.03 10.98
CA ASP A 20 -9.43 -8.08 11.73
C ASP A 20 -9.96 -6.68 12.07
N GLY A 21 -11.16 -6.60 12.64
CA GLY A 21 -11.77 -5.35 13.07
C GLY A 21 -13.03 -4.95 12.32
N GLY A 22 -13.40 -5.71 11.28
CA GLY A 22 -14.63 -5.53 10.51
C GLY A 22 -14.51 -4.61 9.31
N GLY A 23 -13.30 -4.14 8.97
CA GLY A 23 -13.06 -3.48 7.70
C GLY A 23 -12.99 -4.47 6.53
N ASP A 24 -13.26 -4.00 5.33
CA ASP A 24 -13.37 -4.81 4.11
C ASP A 24 -12.05 -4.90 3.34
N TRP A 25 -11.00 -5.40 3.98
CA TRP A 25 -9.67 -5.59 3.41
C TRP A 25 -9.66 -6.27 2.02
N TYR A 26 -10.74 -6.95 1.67
CA TYR A 26 -10.91 -7.74 0.44
C TYR A 26 -11.59 -6.98 -0.71
N ASN A 27 -11.87 -5.68 -0.55
CA ASN A 27 -12.45 -4.87 -1.62
C ASN A 27 -11.53 -4.83 -2.85
N ASP A 28 -12.09 -4.56 -4.03
CA ASP A 28 -11.36 -4.34 -5.28
C ASP A 28 -10.23 -5.35 -5.60
N PRO A 29 -10.50 -6.65 -5.70
CA PRO A 29 -9.47 -7.68 -5.86
C PRO A 29 -8.71 -7.60 -7.20
N SER A 30 -9.12 -6.75 -8.13
CA SER A 30 -8.39 -6.47 -9.38
C SER A 30 -7.32 -5.39 -9.25
N ALA A 31 -7.32 -4.63 -8.17
CA ALA A 31 -6.47 -3.44 -8.02
C ALA A 31 -4.97 -3.74 -8.15
N GLU A 32 -4.44 -4.64 -7.33
CA GLU A 32 -3.01 -4.99 -7.37
C GLU A 32 -2.62 -5.67 -8.68
N VAL A 33 -3.52 -6.49 -9.24
CA VAL A 33 -3.30 -7.18 -10.52
C VAL A 33 -3.12 -6.16 -11.65
N ASN A 34 -4.00 -5.16 -11.71
CA ASN A 34 -3.93 -4.10 -12.70
C ASN A 34 -2.71 -3.21 -12.51
N LEU A 35 -2.39 -2.83 -11.26
CA LEU A 35 -1.19 -2.07 -10.95
C LEU A 35 0.08 -2.81 -11.37
N LEU A 36 0.21 -4.09 -11.02
CA LEU A 36 1.38 -4.90 -11.36
C LEU A 36 1.51 -5.07 -12.88
N ASN A 37 0.41 -5.29 -13.61
CA ASN A 37 0.43 -5.33 -15.06
C ASN A 37 0.87 -3.99 -15.68
N PHE A 38 0.41 -2.87 -15.12
CA PHE A 38 0.85 -1.54 -15.56
C PHE A 38 2.35 -1.32 -15.29
N VAL A 39 2.85 -1.71 -14.14
CA VAL A 39 4.28 -1.64 -13.78
C VAL A 39 5.12 -2.47 -14.76
N GLN A 40 4.71 -3.70 -15.05
CA GLN A 40 5.42 -4.56 -16.01
C GLN A 40 5.48 -3.98 -17.42
N GLN A 41 4.41 -3.31 -17.86
CA GLN A 41 4.33 -2.69 -19.19
C GLN A 41 5.16 -1.41 -19.32
N ASN A 42 5.36 -0.69 -18.22
CA ASN A 42 5.97 0.65 -18.22
C ASN A 42 7.35 0.72 -17.57
N THR A 43 7.83 -0.38 -16.99
CA THR A 43 9.14 -0.45 -16.33
C THR A 43 9.88 -1.73 -16.72
N ASN A 44 11.10 -1.90 -16.22
CA ASN A 44 11.87 -3.15 -16.35
C ASN A 44 11.65 -4.11 -15.15
N ILE A 45 10.71 -3.82 -14.26
CA ILE A 45 10.43 -4.64 -13.09
C ILE A 45 9.64 -5.87 -13.54
N LYS A 46 10.20 -7.05 -13.29
CA LYS A 46 9.47 -8.31 -13.49
C LYS A 46 8.51 -8.52 -12.35
N VAL A 47 7.25 -8.78 -12.62
CA VAL A 47 6.20 -8.92 -11.60
C VAL A 47 5.49 -10.26 -11.67
N ASP A 48 4.94 -10.67 -10.53
CA ASP A 48 3.92 -11.71 -10.43
C ASP A 48 2.57 -11.03 -10.19
N ALA A 49 1.81 -10.80 -11.25
CA ALA A 49 0.57 -10.04 -11.24
C ALA A 49 -0.64 -10.89 -10.82
N ARG A 50 -0.50 -11.71 -9.79
CA ARG A 50 -1.61 -12.47 -9.20
C ARG A 50 -2.15 -11.75 -7.96
N TYR A 51 -3.47 -11.80 -7.75
CA TYR A 51 -4.03 -11.39 -6.47
C TYR A 51 -3.58 -12.36 -5.38
N GLN A 52 -2.92 -11.84 -4.36
CA GLN A 52 -2.41 -12.58 -3.23
C GLN A 52 -2.76 -11.83 -1.95
N PHE A 53 -3.05 -12.55 -0.89
CA PHE A 53 -3.25 -11.96 0.43
C PHE A 53 -2.52 -12.77 1.49
N VAL A 54 -2.21 -12.15 2.61
CA VAL A 54 -1.53 -12.77 3.74
C VAL A 54 -2.14 -12.27 5.05
N GLU A 55 -2.29 -13.16 6.01
CA GLU A 55 -2.65 -12.82 7.38
C GLU A 55 -1.41 -12.31 8.12
N ILE A 56 -1.56 -11.26 8.93
CA ILE A 56 -0.42 -10.71 9.70
C ILE A 56 0.15 -11.77 10.64
N SER A 57 -0.70 -12.67 11.17
CA SER A 57 -0.32 -13.77 12.04
C SER A 57 0.50 -14.88 11.35
N SER A 58 0.51 -14.92 10.00
CA SER A 58 1.24 -15.95 9.23
C SER A 58 2.72 -15.62 9.07
N GLU A 59 3.58 -16.66 9.12
CA GLU A 59 4.99 -16.53 8.74
C GLU A 59 5.19 -16.17 7.26
N GLU A 60 4.18 -16.39 6.42
CA GLU A 60 4.23 -16.04 5.00
C GLU A 60 4.42 -14.55 4.74
N ILE A 61 4.11 -13.68 5.72
CA ILE A 61 4.33 -12.23 5.63
C ILE A 61 5.77 -11.88 5.22
N PHE A 62 6.75 -12.67 5.71
CA PHE A 62 8.17 -12.46 5.42
C PHE A 62 8.59 -12.88 4.01
N SER A 63 7.71 -13.53 3.25
CA SER A 63 7.95 -13.90 1.85
C SER A 63 7.65 -12.75 0.87
N TYR A 64 6.98 -11.70 1.32
CA TYR A 64 6.58 -10.58 0.47
C TYR A 64 7.40 -9.33 0.80
N PRO A 65 8.07 -8.71 -0.18
CA PRO A 65 8.80 -7.47 0.04
C PRO A 65 7.89 -6.26 0.25
N PHE A 66 6.64 -6.38 -0.20
CA PHE A 66 5.66 -5.30 -0.22
C PHE A 66 4.28 -5.80 0.22
N LEU A 67 3.77 -5.19 1.27
CA LEU A 67 2.41 -5.41 1.73
C LEU A 67 1.53 -4.22 1.36
N PHE A 68 0.29 -4.51 1.00
CA PHE A 68 -0.73 -3.52 0.72
C PHE A 68 -1.92 -3.68 1.66
N MET A 69 -2.37 -2.59 2.24
CA MET A 69 -3.52 -2.54 3.14
C MET A 69 -4.47 -1.44 2.68
N THR A 70 -5.72 -1.78 2.52
CA THR A 70 -6.81 -0.84 2.19
C THR A 70 -8.12 -1.34 2.77
N GLY A 71 -9.17 -0.55 2.65
CA GLY A 71 -10.55 -0.90 3.02
C GLY A 71 -11.27 0.24 3.72
N HIS A 72 -12.53 -0.02 4.07
CA HIS A 72 -13.39 0.90 4.82
C HIS A 72 -13.46 0.52 6.29
N GLY A 73 -13.66 1.50 7.16
CA GLY A 73 -14.08 1.30 8.54
C GLY A 73 -12.95 1.02 9.52
N ASN A 74 -12.90 -0.17 10.13
CA ASN A 74 -12.06 -0.40 11.29
C ASN A 74 -11.03 -1.51 11.09
N VAL A 75 -9.87 -1.33 11.72
CA VAL A 75 -8.76 -2.29 11.76
C VAL A 75 -8.42 -2.58 13.21
N VAL A 76 -8.14 -3.82 13.54
CA VAL A 76 -7.67 -4.23 14.87
C VAL A 76 -6.56 -5.25 14.71
N PHE A 77 -5.41 -4.98 15.35
CA PHE A 77 -4.29 -5.92 15.45
C PHE A 77 -4.22 -6.52 16.86
N SER A 78 -4.05 -7.82 16.94
CA SER A 78 -3.68 -8.53 18.17
C SER A 78 -2.23 -8.18 18.58
N GLU A 79 -1.85 -8.55 19.80
CA GLU A 79 -0.47 -8.33 20.28
C GLU A 79 0.56 -9.07 19.41
N ASP A 80 0.29 -10.31 19.04
CA ASP A 80 1.16 -11.12 18.18
C ASP A 80 1.31 -10.50 16.77
N GLU A 81 0.22 -9.98 16.21
CA GLU A 81 0.23 -9.29 14.92
C GLU A 81 1.03 -7.99 14.96
N VAL A 82 0.90 -7.23 16.04
CA VAL A 82 1.69 -6.01 16.28
C VAL A 82 3.19 -6.33 16.29
N GLU A 83 3.61 -7.37 17.03
CA GLU A 83 5.01 -7.78 17.11
C GLU A 83 5.53 -8.27 15.76
N ARG A 84 4.76 -9.08 15.05
CA ARG A 84 5.12 -9.64 13.75
C ARG A 84 5.23 -8.56 12.68
N LEU A 85 4.27 -7.65 12.61
CA LEU A 85 4.32 -6.54 11.65
C LEU A 85 5.51 -5.61 11.93
N ARG A 86 5.81 -5.35 13.22
CA ARG A 86 7.02 -4.61 13.62
C ARG A 86 8.26 -5.31 13.10
N LEU A 87 8.40 -6.59 13.36
CA LEU A 87 9.54 -7.40 12.93
C LEU A 87 9.70 -7.38 11.41
N TYR A 88 8.60 -7.55 10.68
CA TYR A 88 8.58 -7.46 9.21
C TYR A 88 9.13 -6.13 8.71
N LEU A 89 8.62 -5.03 9.24
CA LEU A 89 9.02 -3.68 8.82
C LEU A 89 10.45 -3.33 9.23
N GLU A 90 10.92 -3.77 10.41
CA GLU A 90 12.30 -3.56 10.88
C GLU A 90 13.32 -4.35 10.05
N ASN A 91 12.93 -5.49 9.47
CA ASN A 91 13.79 -6.32 8.63
C ASN A 91 13.72 -6.02 7.12
N GLY A 92 13.21 -4.86 6.74
CA GLY A 92 13.27 -4.39 5.37
C GLY A 92 11.96 -4.45 4.60
N GLY A 93 10.90 -5.02 5.17
CA GLY A 93 9.57 -5.02 4.57
C GLY A 93 9.02 -3.60 4.39
N PHE A 94 8.15 -3.44 3.42
CA PHE A 94 7.46 -2.17 3.13
C PHE A 94 5.95 -2.37 3.22
N LEU A 95 5.26 -1.44 3.87
CA LEU A 95 3.80 -1.42 3.94
C LEU A 95 3.26 -0.14 3.30
N TYR A 96 2.45 -0.31 2.26
CA TYR A 96 1.61 0.75 1.74
C TYR A 96 0.20 0.63 2.30
N ILE A 97 -0.34 1.73 2.80
CA ILE A 97 -1.72 1.84 3.32
C ILE A 97 -2.45 2.89 2.50
N ASP A 98 -3.62 2.54 2.00
CA ASP A 98 -4.55 3.47 1.36
C ASP A 98 -5.84 3.57 2.17
N ASP A 99 -6.19 4.78 2.60
CA ASP A 99 -7.48 5.02 3.27
C ASP A 99 -8.57 5.10 2.21
N ASP A 100 -9.27 4.01 2.02
CA ASP A 100 -10.37 3.95 1.09
C ASP A 100 -11.54 4.86 1.58
N TYR A 101 -11.95 4.69 2.83
CA TYR A 101 -12.73 5.70 3.58
C TYR A 101 -12.90 5.28 5.03
N GLY A 102 -12.57 6.20 5.94
CA GLY A 102 -12.84 6.03 7.38
C GLY A 102 -11.87 5.11 8.12
N LEU A 103 -10.76 4.68 7.49
CA LEU A 103 -9.70 3.92 8.14
C LEU A 103 -8.76 4.76 9.00
N ASP A 104 -8.66 6.08 8.79
CA ASP A 104 -7.62 6.94 9.36
C ASP A 104 -7.43 6.76 10.87
N ASN A 105 -8.51 6.85 11.63
CA ASN A 105 -8.44 6.71 13.08
C ASN A 105 -7.98 5.33 13.52
N ALA A 106 -8.41 4.28 12.81
CA ALA A 106 -8.04 2.91 13.10
C ALA A 106 -6.57 2.64 12.74
N VAL A 107 -6.14 3.04 11.55
CA VAL A 107 -4.75 2.93 11.10
C VAL A 107 -3.80 3.62 12.06
N ARG A 108 -4.07 4.87 12.44
CA ARG A 108 -3.21 5.61 13.38
C ARG A 108 -3.15 4.96 14.74
N ARG A 109 -4.28 4.43 15.24
CA ARG A 109 -4.35 3.71 16.51
C ARG A 109 -3.52 2.42 16.46
N GLU A 110 -3.68 1.61 15.43
CA GLU A 110 -3.00 0.33 15.31
C GLU A 110 -1.51 0.51 15.03
N MET A 111 -1.13 1.41 14.14
CA MET A 111 0.28 1.70 13.85
C MET A 111 1.01 2.29 15.05
N LYS A 112 0.31 2.97 15.97
CA LYS A 112 0.89 3.40 17.24
C LYS A 112 1.23 2.24 18.19
N LYS A 113 0.52 1.11 18.10
CA LYS A 113 0.91 -0.11 18.82
C LYS A 113 2.16 -0.73 18.21
N VAL A 114 2.23 -0.76 16.86
CA VAL A 114 3.38 -1.28 16.12
C VAL A 114 4.64 -0.46 16.43
N PHE A 115 4.55 0.87 16.37
CA PHE A 115 5.65 1.80 16.61
C PHE A 115 5.28 2.89 17.62
N PRO A 116 5.34 2.61 18.93
CA PRO A 116 4.96 3.59 19.96
C PRO A 116 5.78 4.88 19.96
N ALA A 117 7.06 4.78 19.55
CA ALA A 117 7.99 5.92 19.50
C ALA A 117 7.93 6.70 18.17
N ASN A 118 7.46 6.08 17.09
CA ASN A 118 7.41 6.69 15.77
C ASN A 118 5.97 7.16 15.48
N LYS A 119 5.86 8.31 14.82
CA LYS A 119 4.57 8.86 14.40
C LYS A 119 4.54 8.97 12.88
N PHE A 120 3.37 8.91 12.29
CA PHE A 120 3.16 9.35 10.94
C PHE A 120 3.63 10.80 10.77
N GLN A 121 4.53 11.01 9.82
CA GLN A 121 5.03 12.31 9.41
C GLN A 121 4.47 12.61 8.03
N GLU A 122 3.86 13.78 7.85
CA GLU A 122 3.42 14.21 6.53
C GLU A 122 4.64 14.42 5.63
N LEU A 123 4.60 13.83 4.44
CA LEU A 123 5.67 13.96 3.47
C LEU A 123 5.45 15.22 2.63
N PRO A 124 6.44 16.14 2.57
CA PRO A 124 6.33 17.29 1.70
C PRO A 124 6.28 16.85 0.23
N PHE A 125 5.62 17.59 -0.64
CA PHE A 125 5.51 17.24 -2.06
C PHE A 125 6.86 17.20 -2.80
N SER A 126 7.91 17.77 -2.21
CA SER A 126 9.30 17.62 -2.66
C SER A 126 9.97 16.30 -2.26
N TYR A 127 9.27 15.43 -1.50
CA TYR A 127 9.83 14.15 -1.11
C TYR A 127 10.02 13.25 -2.33
N GLY A 128 11.16 12.55 -2.40
CA GLY A 128 11.61 11.83 -3.59
C GLY A 128 10.62 10.79 -4.14
N LEU A 129 9.75 10.22 -3.31
CA LEU A 129 8.70 9.30 -3.75
C LEU A 129 7.80 9.93 -4.82
N TYR A 130 7.51 11.22 -4.71
CA TYR A 130 6.62 11.92 -5.66
C TYR A 130 7.25 12.19 -7.02
N SER A 131 8.55 11.92 -7.19
CA SER A 131 9.25 12.16 -8.47
C SER A 131 10.22 11.04 -8.86
N VAL A 132 10.20 9.90 -8.15
CA VAL A 132 11.17 8.82 -8.36
C VAL A 132 11.09 8.19 -9.76
N PHE A 133 9.92 8.15 -10.38
CA PHE A 133 9.71 7.62 -11.73
C PHE A 133 8.80 8.53 -12.55
N TYR A 134 7.59 8.81 -12.08
CA TYR A 134 6.68 9.81 -12.62
C TYR A 134 6.66 11.05 -11.73
N ASN A 135 6.39 12.23 -12.31
CA ASN A 135 6.39 13.48 -11.57
C ASN A 135 4.99 13.83 -11.03
N PHE A 136 4.89 13.96 -9.70
CA PHE A 136 3.69 14.35 -8.95
C PHE A 136 4.01 15.59 -8.09
N GLU A 137 4.11 16.76 -8.73
CA GLU A 137 4.52 18.01 -8.07
C GLU A 137 3.57 18.45 -6.94
N ASN A 138 2.31 17.99 -6.99
CA ASN A 138 1.27 18.32 -6.01
C ASN A 138 1.00 17.17 -5.02
N GLY A 139 1.91 16.20 -4.90
CA GLY A 139 1.75 15.04 -4.01
C GLY A 139 0.83 13.96 -4.55
N PRO A 140 0.13 13.19 -3.69
CA PRO A 140 -0.72 12.10 -4.14
C PRO A 140 -1.88 12.59 -5.01
N PRO A 141 -2.30 11.85 -6.05
CA PRO A 141 -3.49 12.20 -6.83
C PRO A 141 -4.75 12.08 -5.97
N LYS A 142 -5.76 12.87 -6.29
CA LYS A 142 -7.10 12.78 -5.71
C LYS A 142 -7.98 11.92 -6.61
N THR A 143 -8.08 10.62 -6.31
CA THR A 143 -8.88 9.68 -7.10
C THR A 143 -10.35 9.75 -6.71
N HIS A 144 -10.66 9.67 -5.41
CA HIS A 144 -12.02 9.85 -4.91
C HIS A 144 -12.12 11.01 -3.91
N GLU A 145 -13.34 11.55 -3.80
CA GLU A 145 -13.69 12.57 -2.82
C GLU A 145 -14.28 11.91 -1.57
N HIS A 146 -13.73 12.24 -0.41
CA HIS A 146 -14.28 11.83 0.88
C HIS A 146 -14.83 13.04 1.64
N ASP A 147 -13.98 13.67 2.45
CA ASP A 147 -14.37 14.80 3.31
C ASP A 147 -13.96 16.16 2.72
N ASN A 148 -13.69 16.22 1.42
CA ASN A 148 -13.20 17.41 0.69
C ASN A 148 -11.89 17.99 1.22
N ASN A 149 -11.08 17.18 1.91
CA ASN A 149 -9.73 17.57 2.28
C ASN A 149 -8.74 17.33 1.12
N PRO A 150 -7.62 18.06 1.07
CA PRO A 150 -6.59 17.78 0.07
C PRO A 150 -5.95 16.41 0.31
N PRO A 151 -5.53 15.70 -0.76
CA PRO A 151 -4.83 14.45 -0.64
C PRO A 151 -3.47 14.65 0.03
N ARG A 152 -3.10 13.75 0.94
CA ARG A 152 -1.85 13.80 1.69
C ARG A 152 -1.19 12.43 1.78
N GLY A 153 0.13 12.43 1.82
CA GLY A 153 0.92 11.25 2.10
C GLY A 153 1.65 11.35 3.43
N PHE A 154 1.63 10.28 4.19
CA PHE A 154 2.30 10.19 5.48
C PHE A 154 3.28 9.01 5.49
N GLY A 155 4.36 9.14 6.23
CA GLY A 155 5.35 8.10 6.39
C GLY A 155 5.66 7.75 7.84
N ILE A 156 5.98 6.47 8.09
CA ILE A 156 6.71 6.05 9.30
C ILE A 156 8.09 5.63 8.86
N PHE A 157 9.09 6.23 9.50
CA PHE A 157 10.50 5.98 9.23
C PHE A 157 11.11 5.06 10.30
N ILE A 158 11.84 4.05 9.84
CA ILE A 158 12.71 3.22 10.68
C ILE A 158 14.14 3.57 10.31
N LYS A 159 14.86 4.22 11.23
CA LYS A 159 16.11 4.92 10.93
C LYS A 159 15.84 5.98 9.84
N GLU A 160 16.43 5.85 8.66
CA GLU A 160 16.23 6.77 7.53
C GLU A 160 15.34 6.18 6.42
N ARG A 161 14.94 4.90 6.53
CA ARG A 161 14.12 4.21 5.55
C ARG A 161 12.63 4.50 5.78
N LEU A 162 11.90 4.85 4.73
CA LEU A 162 10.44 4.92 4.75
C LEU A 162 9.88 3.49 4.76
N ALA A 163 9.49 3.00 5.94
CA ALA A 163 9.00 1.64 6.10
C ALA A 163 7.49 1.51 5.86
N VAL A 164 6.74 2.56 6.19
CA VAL A 164 5.28 2.62 5.96
C VAL A 164 4.98 3.90 5.20
N TYR A 165 4.24 3.78 4.11
CA TYR A 165 3.65 4.90 3.40
C TYR A 165 2.13 4.81 3.47
N TYR A 166 1.49 5.92 3.78
CA TYR A 166 0.05 6.02 3.97
C TYR A 166 -0.53 7.20 3.19
N THR A 167 -1.51 6.92 2.34
CA THR A 167 -2.28 7.94 1.62
C THR A 167 -3.62 8.19 2.31
N TYR A 168 -3.93 9.46 2.52
CA TYR A 168 -5.15 9.96 3.15
C TYR A 168 -5.86 10.92 2.21
N GLU A 169 -7.19 10.80 2.07
CA GLU A 169 -8.00 11.63 1.17
C GLU A 169 -7.56 11.56 -0.30
N SER A 170 -6.97 10.46 -0.73
CA SER A 170 -6.36 10.26 -2.04
C SER A 170 -7.01 9.14 -2.84
N ASN A 171 -7.15 7.97 -2.26
CA ASN A 171 -7.76 6.76 -2.83
C ASN A 171 -7.19 6.30 -4.17
N PRO A 172 -5.86 6.26 -4.37
CA PRO A 172 -5.32 5.82 -5.64
C PRO A 172 -5.63 4.34 -5.94
N SER A 173 -5.88 3.49 -4.94
CA SER A 173 -6.18 2.08 -5.16
C SER A 173 -7.50 1.83 -5.89
N ASP A 174 -8.50 2.70 -5.74
CA ASP A 174 -9.73 2.65 -6.51
C ASP A 174 -9.47 2.84 -8.01
N GLY A 175 -8.55 3.75 -8.34
CA GLY A 175 -8.12 3.97 -9.72
C GLY A 175 -7.35 2.79 -10.32
N TRP A 176 -6.85 1.86 -9.49
CA TRP A 176 -6.23 0.62 -9.97
C TRP A 176 -7.26 -0.46 -10.30
N ALA A 177 -8.45 -0.42 -9.68
CA ALA A 177 -9.53 -1.39 -9.91
C ALA A 177 -9.96 -1.45 -11.38
N ASP A 178 -10.75 -2.43 -11.75
CA ASP A 178 -11.31 -2.51 -13.08
C ASP A 178 -12.19 -1.29 -13.39
N ALA A 179 -12.14 -0.79 -14.62
CA ALA A 179 -12.79 0.45 -15.01
C ALA A 179 -14.30 0.52 -14.69
N ALA A 180 -14.96 -0.63 -14.65
CA ALA A 180 -16.39 -0.72 -14.37
C ALA A 180 -16.74 -0.65 -12.87
N VAL A 181 -15.76 -0.73 -11.96
CA VAL A 181 -16.01 -0.77 -10.52
C VAL A 181 -16.37 0.62 -10.02
N HIS A 182 -15.50 1.59 -10.22
CA HIS A 182 -15.69 2.96 -9.74
C HIS A 182 -16.12 3.94 -10.84
N ASN A 183 -16.13 3.50 -12.11
CA ASN A 183 -16.44 4.32 -13.28
C ASN A 183 -15.51 5.54 -13.45
N ASP A 184 -14.29 5.43 -12.97
CA ASP A 184 -13.29 6.48 -13.12
C ASP A 184 -12.89 6.68 -14.58
N SER A 185 -12.63 7.94 -14.94
CA SER A 185 -12.16 8.27 -16.28
C SER A 185 -10.80 7.61 -16.57
N PRO A 186 -10.51 7.27 -17.84
CA PRO A 186 -9.21 6.68 -18.20
C PRO A 186 -8.02 7.49 -17.72
N GLY A 187 -8.10 8.83 -17.76
CA GLY A 187 -7.02 9.71 -17.31
C GLY A 187 -6.80 9.63 -15.79
N LYS A 188 -7.86 9.59 -14.99
CA LYS A 188 -7.78 9.46 -13.54
C LYS A 188 -7.17 8.11 -13.15
N ARG A 189 -7.60 7.03 -13.81
CA ARG A 189 -7.05 5.69 -13.60
C ARG A 189 -5.57 5.61 -13.97
N GLU A 190 -5.17 6.20 -15.11
CA GLU A 190 -3.77 6.25 -15.53
C GLU A 190 -2.91 7.01 -14.51
N GLU A 191 -3.40 8.13 -13.99
CA GLU A 191 -2.72 8.91 -12.95
C GLU A 191 -2.53 8.10 -11.67
N ALA A 192 -3.57 7.39 -11.22
CA ALA A 192 -3.51 6.51 -10.05
C ALA A 192 -2.51 5.36 -10.25
N LEU A 193 -2.50 4.70 -11.41
CA LEU A 193 -1.55 3.63 -11.75
C LEU A 193 -0.10 4.12 -11.81
N LYS A 194 0.13 5.32 -12.36
CA LYS A 194 1.43 5.99 -12.35
C LYS A 194 1.90 6.27 -10.92
N PHE A 195 0.99 6.71 -10.07
CA PHE A 195 1.32 6.96 -8.67
C PHE A 195 1.65 5.67 -7.92
N GLY A 196 0.88 4.60 -8.10
CA GLY A 196 1.18 3.27 -7.57
C GLY A 196 2.56 2.75 -8.05
N THR A 197 2.92 3.05 -9.31
CA THR A 197 4.27 2.73 -9.83
C THR A 197 5.36 3.46 -9.04
N ASN A 198 5.17 4.74 -8.73
CA ASN A 198 6.14 5.48 -7.89
C ASN A 198 6.31 4.83 -6.52
N ILE A 199 5.21 4.40 -5.88
CA ILE A 199 5.28 3.74 -4.57
C ILE A 199 6.11 2.44 -4.64
N ILE A 200 5.89 1.63 -5.69
CA ILE A 200 6.65 0.39 -5.90
C ILE A 200 8.13 0.68 -6.18
N VAL A 201 8.42 1.60 -7.11
CA VAL A 201 9.82 1.96 -7.45
C VAL A 201 10.53 2.52 -6.23
N TRP A 202 9.87 3.36 -5.42
CA TRP A 202 10.42 3.87 -4.18
C TRP A 202 10.76 2.75 -3.19
N ALA A 203 9.81 1.85 -2.95
CA ALA A 203 10.01 0.71 -2.04
C ALA A 203 11.19 -0.18 -2.45
N LEU A 204 11.42 -0.36 -3.74
CA LEU A 204 12.53 -1.16 -4.29
C LEU A 204 13.87 -0.42 -4.32
N SER A 205 13.89 0.90 -4.12
CA SER A 205 15.09 1.73 -4.24
C SER A 205 15.77 2.08 -2.92
N GLN A 206 15.21 1.66 -1.77
CA GLN A 206 15.68 1.98 -0.43
C GLN A 206 16.64 0.94 0.15
#